data_5d12eaf30866116106ba71046e847a08
#
_entry.id   5d12eaf30866116106ba71046e847a08
#
_cell.length_a   1.000
_cell.length_b   1.000
_cell.length_c   1.000
_cell.angle_alpha   90.00
_cell.angle_beta   90.00
_cell.angle_gamma   90.00
#
_symmetry.space_group_name_H-M   'P 1'
#
loop_
_entity.id
_entity.type
_entity.pdbx_description
1 polymer ?
#
loop_
_entity_poly.entity_id
_entity_poly.type
_entity_poly.pdbx_seq_one_letter_code
_entity_poly.pdbx_strand_id
1 'polypeptide(L)'
;MTAYIDSNILIDLEQNIISKEQLEKNFGNKIESYFYSFAHLFEAHEISGSEQEKAERLAKRFKIITDLTINSYLSYDVEKHEFDLLVRAPEPIFNNIPLAKANIDYVRGLVNEVTIEQKSAAQKLFGIPSVELNNFTPEQIIEQIENRKDLYGGLSFNEFFDEIKEGEELKLNEQISGMIELLDIYGFWKDKPTQKSNYARAWDGIHIFYSSYCDIFITNDLRTRNKAKVIFKLYGINTKVFDSNGE
;
A
#
# COMPACT_ATOMS: atom_id res chain seq x y z
N MET A 1 10.98 13.14 -12.58
CA MET A 1 10.08 12.67 -11.50
C MET A 1 10.44 11.25 -11.10
N THR A 2 10.26 10.92 -9.84
CA THR A 2 10.45 9.57 -9.29
C THR A 2 9.11 8.85 -9.18
N ALA A 3 9.07 7.54 -9.41
CA ALA A 3 7.85 6.74 -9.32
C ALA A 3 8.07 5.47 -8.50
N TYR A 4 7.13 5.18 -7.63
CA TYR A 4 6.99 3.88 -7.00
C TYR A 4 5.87 3.11 -7.69
N ILE A 5 6.13 1.84 -7.99
CA ILE A 5 5.16 0.96 -8.65
C ILE A 5 4.60 -0.05 -7.66
N ASP A 6 3.35 -0.41 -7.80
CA ASP A 6 2.75 -1.51 -7.06
C ASP A 6 3.10 -2.87 -7.68
N SER A 7 3.03 -3.93 -6.92
CA SER A 7 3.27 -5.30 -7.40
C SER A 7 2.33 -5.72 -8.53
N ASN A 8 1.11 -5.20 -8.58
CA ASN A 8 0.20 -5.48 -9.69
C ASN A 8 0.74 -4.98 -11.05
N ILE A 9 1.49 -3.86 -11.08
CA ILE A 9 2.17 -3.38 -12.29
C ILE A 9 3.25 -4.36 -12.75
N LEU A 10 4.03 -4.93 -11.82
CA LEU A 10 5.02 -5.96 -12.15
C LEU A 10 4.36 -7.21 -12.73
N ILE A 11 3.21 -7.61 -12.17
CA ILE A 11 2.41 -8.75 -12.67
C ILE A 11 1.90 -8.47 -14.08
N ASP A 12 1.40 -7.28 -14.36
CA ASP A 12 0.92 -6.88 -15.69
C ASP A 12 2.04 -6.87 -16.73
N LEU A 13 3.24 -6.43 -16.34
CA LEU A 13 4.46 -6.52 -17.18
C LEU A 13 4.88 -7.98 -17.41
N GLU A 14 4.81 -8.85 -16.41
CA GLU A 14 5.10 -10.28 -16.55
C GLU A 14 4.14 -10.98 -17.50
N GLN A 15 2.88 -10.60 -17.48
CA GLN A 15 1.82 -11.16 -18.30
C GLN A 15 1.75 -10.52 -19.70
N ASN A 16 2.57 -9.51 -19.97
CA ASN A 16 2.54 -8.68 -21.17
C ASN A 16 1.18 -7.98 -21.41
N ILE A 17 0.47 -7.67 -20.33
CA ILE A 17 -0.76 -6.84 -20.36
C ILE A 17 -0.38 -5.40 -20.69
N ILE A 18 0.74 -4.94 -20.17
CA ILE A 18 1.37 -3.66 -20.49
C ILE A 18 2.84 -3.87 -20.79
N SER A 19 3.44 -3.04 -21.66
CA SER A 19 4.89 -3.01 -21.87
C SER A 19 5.55 -1.85 -21.12
N LYS A 20 6.86 -1.94 -20.90
CA LYS A 20 7.64 -0.84 -20.32
C LYS A 20 7.52 0.44 -21.16
N GLU A 21 7.63 0.31 -22.49
CA GLU A 21 7.53 1.43 -23.42
C GLU A 21 6.15 2.10 -23.35
N GLN A 22 5.09 1.30 -23.20
CA GLN A 22 3.74 1.81 -23.05
C GLN A 22 3.59 2.56 -21.72
N LEU A 23 4.10 2.00 -20.62
CA LEU A 23 4.11 2.65 -19.31
C LEU A 23 4.85 4.00 -19.37
N GLU A 24 6.08 4.03 -19.93
CA GLU A 24 6.87 5.25 -20.07
C GLU A 24 6.14 6.30 -20.93
N LYS A 25 5.52 5.88 -22.05
CA LYS A 25 4.74 6.75 -22.93
C LYS A 25 3.54 7.37 -22.24
N ASN A 26 2.81 6.59 -21.42
CA ASN A 26 1.63 7.06 -20.71
C ASN A 26 1.96 8.19 -19.72
N PHE A 27 3.18 8.20 -19.17
CA PHE A 27 3.69 9.28 -18.33
C PHE A 27 4.52 10.34 -19.11
N GLY A 28 4.46 10.31 -20.45
CA GLY A 28 5.13 11.29 -21.31
C GLY A 28 6.65 11.31 -21.15
N ASN A 29 7.28 10.17 -20.83
CA ASN A 29 8.71 10.00 -20.57
C ASN A 29 9.25 10.97 -19.48
N LYS A 30 8.42 11.34 -18.51
CA LYS A 30 8.78 12.26 -17.41
C LYS A 30 9.30 11.54 -16.18
N ILE A 31 9.17 10.21 -16.10
CA ILE A 31 9.68 9.43 -14.99
C ILE A 31 11.16 9.16 -15.24
N GLU A 32 11.99 9.66 -14.34
CA GLU A 32 13.45 9.51 -14.40
C GLU A 32 13.93 8.24 -13.72
N SER A 33 13.20 7.82 -12.67
CA SER A 33 13.54 6.64 -11.90
C SER A 33 12.29 5.96 -11.37
N TYR A 34 12.26 4.64 -11.50
CA TYR A 34 11.30 3.76 -10.84
C TYR A 34 11.95 3.11 -9.63
N PHE A 35 11.19 2.94 -8.57
CA PHE A 35 11.65 2.31 -7.34
C PHE A 35 10.88 1.04 -7.02
N TYR A 36 11.60 0.07 -6.44
CA TYR A 36 11.02 -1.07 -5.78
C TYR A 36 11.48 -1.11 -4.32
N SER A 37 10.79 -1.90 -3.51
CA SER A 37 11.07 -2.05 -2.09
C SER A 37 11.01 -3.52 -1.65
N PHE A 38 11.24 -3.73 -0.38
CA PHE A 38 11.05 -5.00 0.30
C PHE A 38 9.65 -5.63 0.06
N ALA A 39 8.58 -4.79 -0.03
CA ALA A 39 7.22 -5.27 -0.24
C ALA A 39 7.10 -6.15 -1.51
N HIS A 40 7.66 -5.70 -2.62
CA HIS A 40 7.63 -6.45 -3.89
C HIS A 40 8.28 -7.83 -3.79
N LEU A 41 9.39 -7.91 -3.07
CA LEU A 41 10.13 -9.15 -2.91
C LEU A 41 9.45 -10.09 -1.93
N PHE A 42 8.81 -9.52 -0.91
CA PHE A 42 8.04 -10.31 0.02
C PHE A 42 6.83 -10.96 -0.64
N GLU A 43 6.05 -10.21 -1.40
CA GLU A 43 4.94 -10.77 -2.18
C GLU A 43 5.41 -11.80 -3.22
N ALA A 44 6.65 -11.67 -3.72
CA ALA A 44 7.22 -12.67 -4.61
C ALA A 44 7.40 -14.05 -3.94
N HIS A 45 7.52 -14.15 -2.61
CA HIS A 45 7.49 -15.42 -1.90
C HIS A 45 6.15 -16.16 -1.99
N GLU A 46 5.08 -15.48 -2.35
CA GLU A 46 3.75 -16.06 -2.52
C GLU A 46 3.52 -16.67 -3.91
N ILE A 47 4.49 -16.55 -4.80
CA ILE A 47 4.42 -17.19 -6.11
C ILE A 47 4.28 -18.72 -5.91
N SER A 48 3.15 -19.24 -6.38
CA SER A 48 2.79 -20.66 -6.25
C SER A 48 3.07 -21.43 -7.53
N GLY A 49 3.21 -22.75 -7.43
CA GLY A 49 3.49 -23.66 -8.52
C GLY A 49 4.49 -24.76 -8.10
N SER A 50 4.91 -25.60 -9.05
CA SER A 50 6.04 -26.50 -8.85
C SER A 50 7.34 -25.71 -8.63
N GLU A 51 8.36 -26.32 -8.08
CA GLU A 51 9.64 -25.64 -7.82
C GLU A 51 10.26 -25.04 -9.10
N GLN A 52 10.12 -25.73 -10.24
CA GLN A 52 10.60 -25.22 -11.52
C GLN A 52 9.77 -23.98 -11.96
N GLU A 53 8.44 -24.05 -11.91
CA GLU A 53 7.57 -22.93 -12.28
C GLU A 53 7.81 -21.70 -11.38
N LYS A 54 7.99 -21.91 -10.07
CA LYS A 54 8.34 -20.85 -9.13
C LYS A 54 9.66 -20.19 -9.50
N ALA A 55 10.71 -20.99 -9.77
CA ALA A 55 12.01 -20.47 -10.14
C ALA A 55 11.97 -19.66 -11.44
N GLU A 56 11.25 -20.13 -12.46
CA GLU A 56 11.07 -19.42 -13.73
C GLU A 56 10.31 -18.09 -13.54
N ARG A 57 9.23 -18.08 -12.74
CA ARG A 57 8.43 -16.87 -12.45
C ARG A 57 9.22 -15.88 -11.60
N LEU A 58 9.98 -16.33 -10.59
CA LEU A 58 10.85 -15.47 -9.79
C LEU A 58 11.95 -14.84 -10.64
N ALA A 59 12.61 -15.62 -11.49
CA ALA A 59 13.64 -15.10 -12.41
C ALA A 59 13.05 -14.02 -13.34
N LYS A 60 11.84 -14.24 -13.88
CA LYS A 60 11.12 -13.26 -14.70
C LYS A 60 10.79 -11.99 -13.90
N ARG A 61 10.29 -12.12 -12.67
CA ARG A 61 9.99 -11.01 -11.76
C ARG A 61 11.23 -10.18 -11.47
N PHE A 62 12.33 -10.82 -11.09
CA PHE A 62 13.59 -10.11 -10.79
C PHE A 62 14.16 -9.41 -12.01
N LYS A 63 14.06 -10.04 -13.19
CA LYS A 63 14.45 -9.39 -14.44
C LYS A 63 13.64 -8.13 -14.71
N ILE A 64 12.33 -8.17 -14.55
CA ILE A 64 11.44 -7.01 -14.76
C ILE A 64 11.75 -5.90 -13.75
N ILE A 65 11.91 -6.24 -12.47
CA ILE A 65 12.33 -5.28 -11.44
C ILE A 65 13.63 -4.61 -11.86
N THR A 66 14.66 -5.38 -12.21
CA THR A 66 15.96 -4.86 -12.64
C THR A 66 15.86 -3.98 -13.88
N ASP A 67 15.16 -4.44 -14.92
CA ASP A 67 15.03 -3.71 -16.20
C ASP A 67 14.25 -2.41 -16.03
N LEU A 68 13.26 -2.36 -15.14
CA LEU A 68 12.43 -1.19 -14.92
C LEU A 68 13.07 -0.19 -13.97
N THR A 69 13.59 -0.68 -12.85
CA THR A 69 14.09 0.18 -11.76
C THR A 69 15.58 0.45 -11.79
N ILE A 70 16.33 -0.24 -12.67
CA ILE A 70 17.80 -0.21 -12.71
C ILE A 70 18.37 -0.51 -11.30
N ASN A 71 17.73 -1.44 -10.59
CA ASN A 71 18.05 -1.83 -9.21
C ASN A 71 17.90 -0.70 -8.17
N SER A 72 17.11 0.33 -8.44
CA SER A 72 16.83 1.40 -7.49
C SER A 72 15.92 0.87 -6.38
N TYR A 73 16.52 0.48 -5.26
CA TYR A 73 15.87 -0.10 -4.10
C TYR A 73 15.61 0.96 -3.04
N LEU A 74 14.36 1.10 -2.65
CA LEU A 74 13.94 1.98 -1.56
C LEU A 74 13.88 1.16 -0.26
N SER A 75 14.77 1.47 0.67
CA SER A 75 14.81 0.90 2.01
C SER A 75 14.26 1.87 3.02
N TYR A 76 13.75 1.37 4.14
CA TYR A 76 13.35 2.17 5.29
C TYR A 76 14.09 1.70 6.52
N ASP A 77 14.84 2.62 7.12
CA ASP A 77 15.52 2.42 8.40
C ASP A 77 14.52 2.69 9.53
N VAL A 78 14.09 1.64 10.21
CA VAL A 78 13.07 1.72 11.28
C VAL A 78 13.60 2.46 12.51
N GLU A 79 14.92 2.42 12.77
CA GLU A 79 15.51 3.08 13.94
C GLU A 79 15.63 4.59 13.73
N LYS A 80 16.02 5.00 12.51
CA LYS A 80 16.17 6.42 12.15
C LYS A 80 14.90 7.06 11.64
N HIS A 81 13.91 6.26 11.27
CA HIS A 81 12.67 6.69 10.59
C HIS A 81 12.93 7.42 9.26
N GLU A 82 13.91 6.96 8.51
CA GLU A 82 14.35 7.57 7.24
C GLU A 82 14.32 6.56 6.09
N PHE A 83 14.08 7.09 4.88
CA PHE A 83 14.22 6.32 3.66
C PHE A 83 15.65 6.41 3.13
N ASP A 84 16.22 5.27 2.77
CA ASP A 84 17.49 5.15 2.07
C ASP A 84 17.26 4.67 0.64
N LEU A 85 17.88 5.36 -0.31
CA LEU A 85 17.93 4.93 -1.70
C LEU A 85 19.24 4.16 -1.95
N LEU A 86 19.10 2.89 -2.28
CA LEU A 86 20.20 1.98 -2.50
C LEU A 86 20.16 1.41 -3.93
N VAL A 87 21.32 1.08 -4.48
CA VAL A 87 21.41 0.29 -5.72
C VAL A 87 21.60 -1.16 -5.32
N ARG A 88 20.55 -1.96 -5.40
CA ARG A 88 20.53 -3.37 -4.97
C ARG A 88 19.78 -4.23 -5.98
N ALA A 89 20.39 -5.32 -6.41
CA ALA A 89 19.68 -6.34 -7.18
C ALA A 89 18.61 -7.04 -6.32
N PRO A 90 17.44 -7.43 -6.88
CA PRO A 90 16.35 -8.02 -6.12
C PRO A 90 16.66 -9.38 -5.50
N GLU A 91 17.39 -10.25 -6.20
CA GLU A 91 17.64 -11.62 -5.79
C GLU A 91 18.40 -11.75 -4.45
N PRO A 92 19.53 -11.03 -4.18
CA PRO A 92 20.20 -11.08 -2.89
C PRO A 92 19.32 -10.63 -1.73
N ILE A 93 18.44 -9.64 -1.94
CA ILE A 93 17.51 -9.17 -0.91
C ILE A 93 16.47 -10.25 -0.66
N PHE A 94 15.85 -10.78 -1.71
CA PHE A 94 14.85 -11.85 -1.64
C PHE A 94 15.33 -13.06 -0.85
N ASN A 95 16.58 -13.51 -1.06
CA ASN A 95 17.15 -14.64 -0.37
C ASN A 95 17.34 -14.43 1.14
N ASN A 96 17.35 -13.18 1.61
CA ASN A 96 17.45 -12.84 3.03
C ASN A 96 16.09 -12.64 3.73
N ILE A 97 14.98 -12.62 2.98
CA ILE A 97 13.63 -12.43 3.53
C ILE A 97 13.18 -13.54 4.51
N PRO A 98 13.56 -14.82 4.39
CA PRO A 98 13.15 -15.83 5.36
C PRO A 98 13.45 -15.48 6.82
N LEU A 99 14.49 -14.68 7.08
CA LEU A 99 14.82 -14.19 8.41
C LEU A 99 13.82 -13.16 8.95
N ALA A 100 13.10 -12.46 8.06
CA ALA A 100 12.09 -11.47 8.40
C ALA A 100 10.65 -12.06 8.47
N LYS A 101 10.45 -13.30 8.03
CA LYS A 101 9.12 -13.94 7.92
C LYS A 101 8.38 -14.05 9.27
N ALA A 102 9.12 -14.21 10.37
CA ALA A 102 8.54 -14.30 11.72
C ALA A 102 7.74 -13.03 12.10
N ASN A 103 8.17 -11.86 11.65
CA ASN A 103 7.47 -10.59 11.93
C ASN A 103 6.17 -10.45 11.15
N ILE A 104 6.02 -11.12 10.02
CA ILE A 104 4.84 -11.00 9.17
C ILE A 104 3.72 -11.94 9.60
N ASP A 105 4.03 -13.10 10.12
CA ASP A 105 3.00 -13.95 10.76
C ASP A 105 2.40 -13.25 11.98
N TYR A 106 3.17 -12.40 12.67
CA TYR A 106 2.65 -11.51 13.70
C TYR A 106 1.72 -10.44 13.12
N VAL A 107 2.11 -9.74 12.06
CA VAL A 107 1.25 -8.75 11.36
C VAL A 107 -0.02 -9.41 10.82
N ARG A 108 0.08 -10.62 10.23
CA ARG A 108 -1.10 -11.42 9.83
C ARG A 108 -2.03 -11.70 11.00
N GLY A 109 -1.50 -11.99 12.18
CA GLY A 109 -2.28 -12.19 13.40
C GLY A 109 -3.08 -10.93 13.75
N LEU A 110 -2.44 -9.80 13.84
CA LEU A 110 -3.07 -8.52 14.20
C LEU A 110 -4.17 -8.11 13.21
N VAL A 111 -3.94 -8.25 11.90
CA VAL A 111 -4.92 -7.88 10.85
C VAL A 111 -6.16 -8.79 10.88
N ASN A 112 -6.07 -10.00 11.39
CA ASN A 112 -7.18 -10.93 11.49
C ASN A 112 -8.04 -10.76 12.77
N GLU A 113 -7.68 -9.86 13.67
CA GLU A 113 -8.41 -9.64 14.93
C GLU A 113 -9.76 -8.94 14.72
N VAL A 114 -9.92 -8.15 13.64
CA VAL A 114 -11.19 -7.47 13.37
C VAL A 114 -12.15 -8.39 12.61
N THR A 115 -13.20 -8.85 13.29
CA THR A 115 -14.19 -9.77 12.71
C THR A 115 -15.11 -9.08 11.69
N ILE A 116 -15.79 -9.90 10.86
CA ILE A 116 -16.80 -9.42 9.90
C ILE A 116 -17.95 -8.70 10.63
N GLU A 117 -18.35 -9.20 11.79
CA GLU A 117 -19.39 -8.63 12.62
C GLU A 117 -18.98 -7.24 13.15
N GLN A 118 -17.75 -7.09 13.60
CA GLN A 118 -17.19 -5.81 14.05
C GLN A 118 -17.13 -4.79 12.91
N LYS A 119 -16.67 -5.18 11.73
CA LYS A 119 -16.68 -4.33 10.54
C LYS A 119 -18.10 -3.91 10.15
N SER A 120 -19.04 -4.85 10.16
CA SER A 120 -20.45 -4.57 9.85
C SER A 120 -21.07 -3.61 10.87
N ALA A 121 -20.75 -3.77 12.15
CA ALA A 121 -21.21 -2.86 13.21
C ALA A 121 -20.64 -1.46 13.03
N ALA A 122 -19.33 -1.34 12.77
CA ALA A 122 -18.67 -0.05 12.51
C ALA A 122 -19.27 0.67 11.30
N GLN A 123 -19.52 -0.03 10.19
CA GLN A 123 -20.17 0.55 9.00
C GLN A 123 -21.58 1.07 9.30
N LYS A 124 -22.35 0.34 10.11
CA LYS A 124 -23.69 0.80 10.55
C LYS A 124 -23.60 2.04 11.43
N LEU A 125 -22.62 2.09 12.33
CA LEU A 125 -22.37 3.26 13.17
C LEU A 125 -21.90 4.46 12.34
N PHE A 126 -21.04 4.25 11.37
CA PHE A 126 -20.60 5.30 10.45
C PHE A 126 -21.78 5.87 9.64
N GLY A 127 -22.74 5.01 9.27
CA GLY A 127 -24.06 5.40 8.79
C GLY A 127 -24.14 5.82 7.33
N ILE A 128 -23.02 5.81 6.59
CA ILE A 128 -22.99 6.14 5.15
C ILE A 128 -22.81 4.84 4.35
N PRO A 129 -23.69 4.53 3.38
CA PRO A 129 -23.55 3.35 2.55
C PRO A 129 -22.24 3.36 1.73
N SER A 130 -21.54 2.22 1.60
CA SER A 130 -20.29 2.11 0.85
C SER A 130 -20.40 2.60 -0.61
N VAL A 131 -21.55 2.40 -1.26
CA VAL A 131 -21.80 2.89 -2.64
C VAL A 131 -21.76 4.41 -2.70
N GLU A 132 -22.26 5.08 -1.67
CA GLU A 132 -22.22 6.53 -1.56
C GLU A 132 -20.80 7.02 -1.24
N LEU A 133 -20.15 6.41 -0.23
CA LEU A 133 -18.77 6.73 0.15
C LEU A 133 -17.80 6.63 -1.01
N ASN A 134 -17.95 5.62 -1.87
CA ASN A 134 -17.04 5.44 -3.01
C ASN A 134 -17.15 6.54 -4.08
N ASN A 135 -18.16 7.39 -4.02
CA ASN A 135 -18.32 8.55 -4.90
C ASN A 135 -17.76 9.85 -4.28
N PHE A 136 -17.34 9.82 -3.03
CA PHE A 136 -16.79 10.99 -2.35
C PHE A 136 -15.36 11.28 -2.81
N THR A 137 -15.03 12.57 -2.87
CA THR A 137 -13.64 13.00 -3.05
C THR A 137 -12.82 12.71 -1.78
N PRO A 138 -11.47 12.68 -1.87
CA PRO A 138 -10.63 12.55 -0.69
C PRO A 138 -10.96 13.54 0.42
N GLU A 139 -11.23 14.80 0.06
CA GLU A 139 -11.60 15.86 1.01
C GLU A 139 -12.91 15.55 1.73
N GLN A 140 -13.92 15.08 0.99
CA GLN A 140 -15.21 14.71 1.57
C GLN A 140 -15.09 13.50 2.51
N ILE A 141 -14.25 12.51 2.18
CA ILE A 141 -13.98 11.37 3.07
C ILE A 141 -13.31 11.84 4.36
N ILE A 142 -12.31 12.71 4.26
CA ILE A 142 -11.62 13.27 5.44
C ILE A 142 -12.62 14.04 6.31
N GLU A 143 -13.45 14.89 5.69
CA GLU A 143 -14.49 15.65 6.40
C GLU A 143 -15.47 14.73 7.14
N GLN A 144 -15.89 13.60 6.50
CA GLN A 144 -16.77 12.63 7.15
C GLN A 144 -16.10 11.97 8.35
N ILE A 145 -14.82 11.61 8.25
CA ILE A 145 -14.06 11.04 9.36
C ILE A 145 -13.95 12.04 10.52
N GLU A 146 -13.55 13.28 10.23
CA GLU A 146 -13.38 14.34 11.24
C GLU A 146 -14.70 14.76 11.92
N ASN A 147 -15.81 14.70 11.20
CA ASN A 147 -17.14 15.03 11.75
C ASN A 147 -17.72 13.94 12.66
N ARG A 148 -17.14 12.73 12.67
CA ARG A 148 -17.64 11.60 13.46
C ARG A 148 -16.94 11.51 14.83
N LYS A 149 -16.80 12.65 15.51
CA LYS A 149 -16.27 12.72 16.89
C LYS A 149 -17.01 11.81 17.86
N ASP A 150 -18.29 11.51 17.59
CA ASP A 150 -19.09 10.54 18.34
C ASP A 150 -18.49 9.13 18.36
N LEU A 151 -17.75 8.74 17.30
CA LEU A 151 -17.05 7.46 17.23
C LEU A 151 -15.70 7.45 17.95
N TYR A 152 -15.17 8.61 18.28
CA TYR A 152 -13.85 8.80 18.90
C TYR A 152 -13.96 9.39 20.32
N GLY A 153 -15.07 9.15 21.01
CA GLY A 153 -15.24 9.64 22.39
C GLY A 153 -15.35 11.17 22.52
N GLY A 154 -15.70 11.87 21.44
CA GLY A 154 -15.79 13.32 21.39
C GLY A 154 -14.52 14.03 20.87
N LEU A 155 -13.46 13.29 20.62
CA LEU A 155 -12.20 13.78 20.06
C LEU A 155 -12.28 13.91 18.54
N SER A 156 -11.39 14.70 17.94
CA SER A 156 -11.09 14.56 16.52
C SER A 156 -10.37 13.24 16.25
N PHE A 157 -10.32 12.82 15.00
CA PHE A 157 -9.61 11.62 14.60
C PHE A 157 -8.13 11.64 15.02
N ASN A 158 -7.45 12.77 14.82
CA ASN A 158 -6.05 12.91 15.21
C ASN A 158 -5.86 12.86 16.74
N GLU A 159 -6.67 13.59 17.51
CA GLU A 159 -6.63 13.57 18.97
C GLU A 159 -6.87 12.15 19.52
N PHE A 160 -7.78 11.39 18.91
CA PHE A 160 -8.05 10.00 19.31
C PHE A 160 -6.84 9.09 19.07
N PHE A 161 -6.11 9.26 17.97
CA PHE A 161 -4.89 8.49 17.72
C PHE A 161 -3.76 8.88 18.67
N ASP A 162 -3.61 10.15 18.99
CA ASP A 162 -2.60 10.64 19.94
C ASP A 162 -2.86 10.08 21.36
N GLU A 163 -4.13 9.98 21.76
CA GLU A 163 -4.48 9.38 23.08
C GLU A 163 -4.23 7.87 23.14
N ILE A 164 -4.48 7.12 22.06
CA ILE A 164 -4.24 5.66 22.04
C ILE A 164 -2.77 5.33 22.33
N LYS A 165 -1.86 6.19 21.93
CA LYS A 165 -0.41 5.97 22.10
C LYS A 165 0.19 6.51 23.40
N GLU A 166 -0.61 6.89 24.35
CA GLU A 166 -0.13 7.40 25.65
C GLU A 166 0.91 8.54 25.49
N GLY A 167 0.79 9.36 24.45
CA GLY A 167 1.68 10.48 24.15
C GLY A 167 2.89 10.14 23.28
N GLU A 168 3.03 8.91 22.77
CA GLU A 168 3.99 8.60 21.72
C GLU A 168 3.43 8.98 20.33
N GLU A 169 4.20 9.76 19.57
CA GLU A 169 3.82 10.12 18.20
C GLU A 169 3.81 8.90 17.28
N LEU A 170 2.67 8.66 16.59
CA LEU A 170 2.55 7.64 15.57
C LEU A 170 3.49 7.93 14.41
N LYS A 171 4.31 6.96 14.04
CA LYS A 171 5.16 7.08 12.86
C LYS A 171 4.33 6.96 11.58
N LEU A 172 4.79 7.56 10.49
CA LEU A 172 4.03 7.62 9.24
C LEU A 172 3.59 6.24 8.71
N ASN A 173 4.43 5.20 8.85
CA ASN A 173 4.07 3.84 8.45
C ASN A 173 2.92 3.27 9.28
N GLU A 174 2.84 3.60 10.56
CA GLU A 174 1.76 3.18 11.47
C GLU A 174 0.49 3.96 11.18
N GLN A 175 0.60 5.27 10.95
CA GLN A 175 -0.50 6.13 10.54
C GLN A 175 -1.15 5.65 9.24
N ILE A 176 -0.35 5.34 8.21
CA ILE A 176 -0.83 4.83 6.92
C ILE A 176 -1.50 3.46 7.11
N SER A 177 -0.88 2.56 7.89
CA SER A 177 -1.43 1.23 8.16
C SER A 177 -2.76 1.31 8.93
N GLY A 178 -2.86 2.19 9.91
CA GLY A 178 -4.10 2.44 10.64
C GLY A 178 -5.20 3.03 9.75
N MET A 179 -4.84 4.00 8.91
CA MET A 179 -5.80 4.67 8.05
C MET A 179 -6.36 3.76 6.95
N ILE A 180 -5.55 2.90 6.33
CA ILE A 180 -6.06 1.97 5.31
C ILE A 180 -7.06 0.98 5.90
N GLU A 181 -6.84 0.51 7.14
CA GLU A 181 -7.79 -0.33 7.87
C GLU A 181 -9.07 0.43 8.23
N LEU A 182 -8.95 1.67 8.70
CA LEU A 182 -10.10 2.49 9.06
C LEU A 182 -11.01 2.75 7.85
N LEU A 183 -10.44 3.11 6.72
CA LEU A 183 -11.16 3.32 5.46
C LEU A 183 -11.92 2.05 5.03
N ASP A 184 -11.30 0.88 5.19
CA ASP A 184 -11.94 -0.41 4.92
C ASP A 184 -13.08 -0.72 5.91
N ILE A 185 -12.85 -0.45 7.20
CA ILE A 185 -13.84 -0.63 8.27
C ILE A 185 -15.06 0.24 8.02
N TYR A 186 -14.90 1.49 7.60
CA TYR A 186 -16.02 2.38 7.28
C TYR A 186 -16.69 2.07 5.95
N GLY A 187 -16.09 1.22 5.13
CA GLY A 187 -16.67 0.76 3.88
C GLY A 187 -16.24 1.53 2.64
N PHE A 188 -15.27 2.45 2.75
CA PHE A 188 -14.70 3.17 1.62
C PHE A 188 -13.81 2.25 0.81
N TRP A 189 -14.21 1.97 -0.43
CA TRP A 189 -13.52 1.01 -1.32
C TRP A 189 -13.11 -0.27 -0.59
N LYS A 190 -14.03 -0.79 0.23
CA LYS A 190 -13.77 -1.94 1.09
C LYS A 190 -13.45 -3.20 0.32
N ASP A 191 -12.61 -4.02 0.92
CA ASP A 191 -12.27 -5.34 0.43
C ASP A 191 -13.34 -6.38 0.77
N LYS A 192 -13.29 -7.51 0.07
CA LYS A 192 -14.10 -8.67 0.49
C LYS A 192 -13.63 -9.13 1.87
N PRO A 193 -14.55 -9.50 2.79
CA PRO A 193 -14.16 -9.87 4.15
C PRO A 193 -13.59 -11.30 4.20
N THR A 194 -12.36 -11.46 3.72
CA THR A 194 -11.63 -12.74 3.74
C THR A 194 -10.25 -12.54 4.34
N GLN A 195 -9.68 -13.59 4.95
CA GLN A 195 -8.30 -13.55 5.47
C GLN A 195 -7.29 -13.15 4.38
N LYS A 196 -7.50 -13.63 3.14
CA LYS A 196 -6.66 -13.27 2.01
C LYS A 196 -6.71 -11.77 1.71
N SER A 197 -7.91 -11.17 1.75
CA SER A 197 -8.09 -9.72 1.50
C SER A 197 -7.51 -8.88 2.63
N ASN A 198 -7.66 -9.30 3.89
CA ASN A 198 -7.05 -8.61 5.02
C ASN A 198 -5.51 -8.57 4.88
N TYR A 199 -4.94 -9.70 4.48
CA TYR A 199 -3.50 -9.80 4.24
C TYR A 199 -3.05 -8.95 3.05
N ALA A 200 -3.76 -8.97 1.92
CA ALA A 200 -3.47 -8.12 0.77
C ALA A 200 -3.48 -6.63 1.16
N ARG A 201 -4.49 -6.20 1.95
CA ARG A 201 -4.60 -4.81 2.41
C ARG A 201 -3.41 -4.36 3.28
N ALA A 202 -2.83 -5.27 4.08
CA ALA A 202 -1.61 -4.95 4.82
C ALA A 202 -0.45 -4.62 3.86
N TRP A 203 -0.34 -5.35 2.74
CA TRP A 203 0.65 -5.05 1.70
C TRP A 203 0.34 -3.75 0.97
N ASP A 204 -0.92 -3.50 0.66
CA ASP A 204 -1.34 -2.22 0.09
C ASP A 204 -0.89 -1.05 0.98
N GLY A 205 -1.05 -1.16 2.31
CA GLY A 205 -0.57 -0.17 3.27
C GLY A 205 0.94 0.05 3.20
N ILE A 206 1.71 -1.03 3.08
CA ILE A 206 3.16 -0.97 2.95
C ILE A 206 3.57 -0.33 1.61
N HIS A 207 2.90 -0.67 0.50
CA HIS A 207 3.15 -0.02 -0.79
C HIS A 207 2.81 1.47 -0.76
N ILE A 208 1.70 1.87 -0.15
CA ILE A 208 1.33 3.27 0.05
C ILE A 208 2.40 4.00 0.88
N PHE A 209 2.91 3.36 1.94
CA PHE A 209 3.98 3.94 2.77
C PHE A 209 5.26 4.16 1.96
N TYR A 210 5.76 3.15 1.26
CA TYR A 210 6.98 3.31 0.44
C TYR A 210 6.79 4.34 -0.67
N SER A 211 5.61 4.38 -1.28
CA SER A 211 5.33 5.34 -2.34
C SER A 211 5.27 6.79 -1.87
N SER A 212 5.07 7.05 -0.57
CA SER A 212 5.08 8.40 0.01
C SER A 212 6.41 9.15 -0.17
N TYR A 213 7.48 8.43 -0.44
CA TYR A 213 8.81 8.98 -0.76
C TYR A 213 8.94 9.48 -2.21
N CYS A 214 8.06 9.06 -3.11
CA CYS A 214 8.17 9.33 -4.54
C CYS A 214 7.19 10.43 -5.01
N ASP A 215 7.46 11.01 -6.18
CA ASP A 215 6.54 11.98 -6.79
C ASP A 215 5.24 11.32 -7.26
N ILE A 216 5.34 10.02 -7.64
CA ILE A 216 4.23 9.27 -8.25
C ILE A 216 4.14 7.88 -7.62
N PHE A 217 2.92 7.45 -7.32
CA PHE A 217 2.54 6.07 -7.04
C PHE A 217 1.70 5.52 -8.20
N ILE A 218 2.12 4.39 -8.77
CA ILE A 218 1.41 3.74 -9.89
C ILE A 218 0.84 2.40 -9.43
N THR A 219 -0.49 2.28 -9.45
CA THR A 219 -1.22 1.06 -9.10
C THR A 219 -2.46 0.88 -9.95
N ASN A 220 -2.68 -0.33 -10.49
CA ASN A 220 -3.90 -0.70 -11.21
C ASN A 220 -5.03 -1.15 -10.27
N ASP A 221 -4.76 -1.36 -8.98
CA ASP A 221 -5.81 -1.64 -8.00
C ASP A 221 -6.57 -0.36 -7.66
N LEU A 222 -7.84 -0.31 -8.11
CA LEU A 222 -8.72 0.84 -7.91
C LEU A 222 -8.99 1.13 -6.42
N ARG A 223 -9.02 0.10 -5.55
CA ARG A 223 -9.25 0.29 -4.11
C ARG A 223 -8.05 0.91 -3.45
N THR A 224 -6.87 0.35 -3.70
CA THR A 224 -5.59 0.88 -3.21
C THR A 224 -5.37 2.30 -3.70
N ARG A 225 -5.65 2.58 -5.00
CA ARG A 225 -5.54 3.91 -5.60
C ARG A 225 -6.42 4.95 -4.89
N ASN A 226 -7.68 4.64 -4.64
CA ASN A 226 -8.58 5.58 -3.98
C ASN A 226 -8.25 5.76 -2.49
N LYS A 227 -7.90 4.70 -1.77
CA LYS A 227 -7.45 4.78 -0.38
C LYS A 227 -6.15 5.61 -0.27
N ALA A 228 -5.17 5.39 -1.15
CA ALA A 228 -3.93 6.16 -1.18
C ALA A 228 -4.16 7.65 -1.39
N LYS A 229 -5.09 8.05 -2.29
CA LYS A 229 -5.44 9.46 -2.51
C LYS A 229 -5.96 10.13 -1.24
N VAL A 230 -6.79 9.45 -0.46
CA VAL A 230 -7.29 9.95 0.84
C VAL A 230 -6.16 10.06 1.85
N ILE A 231 -5.35 9.01 1.98
CA ILE A 231 -4.23 8.93 2.94
C ILE A 231 -3.20 10.05 2.66
N PHE A 232 -2.79 10.21 1.41
CA PHE A 232 -1.82 11.24 1.03
C PHE A 232 -2.37 12.65 1.27
N LYS A 233 -3.65 12.87 0.99
CA LYS A 233 -4.28 14.14 1.26
C LYS A 233 -4.34 14.44 2.76
N LEU A 234 -4.72 13.45 3.59
CA LEU A 234 -4.82 13.60 5.04
C LEU A 234 -3.48 13.97 5.69
N TYR A 235 -2.41 13.29 5.26
CA TYR A 235 -1.07 13.49 5.85
C TYR A 235 -0.22 14.52 5.09
N GLY A 236 -0.79 15.27 4.15
CA GLY A 236 -0.07 16.31 3.41
C GLY A 236 1.06 15.78 2.51
N ILE A 237 0.96 14.52 2.07
CA ILE A 237 1.94 13.87 1.21
C ILE A 237 1.67 14.30 -0.25
N ASN A 238 2.71 14.78 -0.94
CA ASN A 238 2.56 15.33 -2.29
C ASN A 238 2.58 14.28 -3.42
N THR A 239 2.71 12.99 -3.10
CA THR A 239 2.72 11.89 -4.07
C THR A 239 1.40 11.84 -4.84
N LYS A 240 1.48 11.86 -6.17
CA LYS A 240 0.33 11.70 -7.07
C LYS A 240 0.07 10.22 -7.34
N VAL A 241 -1.19 9.83 -7.37
CA VAL A 241 -1.58 8.42 -7.53
C VAL A 241 -2.27 8.23 -8.88
N PHE A 242 -1.75 7.31 -9.69
CA PHE A 242 -2.23 7.01 -11.04
C PHE A 242 -2.36 5.49 -11.26
N ASP A 243 -3.10 5.11 -12.29
CA ASP A 243 -2.96 3.77 -12.87
C ASP A 243 -1.86 3.73 -13.95
N SER A 244 -1.67 2.57 -14.56
CA SER A 244 -0.67 2.40 -15.61
C SER A 244 -0.96 3.20 -16.90
N ASN A 245 -2.17 3.74 -17.07
CA ASN A 245 -2.54 4.60 -18.18
C ASN A 245 -2.29 6.09 -17.90
N GLY A 246 -1.93 6.43 -16.66
CA GLY A 246 -1.71 7.81 -16.22
C GLY A 246 -2.99 8.54 -15.80
N GLU A 247 -4.05 7.78 -15.37
CA GLU A 247 -5.36 8.29 -14.93
C GLU A 247 -5.56 8.23 -13.41
#